data_ac3973beeaee42b648fba8643959730d
#
_entry.id   ac3973beeaee42b648fba8643959730d
#
_cell.length_a   1.000
_cell.length_b   1.000
_cell.length_c   1.000
_cell.angle_alpha   90.00
_cell.angle_beta   90.00
_cell.angle_gamma   90.00
#
_symmetry.space_group_name_H-M   'P 1'
#
loop_
_entity.id
_entity.type
_entity.pdbx_description
1 polymer ?
#
loop_
_entity_poly.entity_id
_entity_poly.type
_entity_poly.pdbx_seq_one_letter_code
_entity_poly.pdbx_strand_id
1 'polypeptide(L)'
;RKEYEVYRAHDGQEAIEKFEGCRPDMILMDIKMPVMDGLEATRRIRLKGGTLPIIALTANAYDSDRDKAFEAGCDDYMAKPIMAPALREMIEKYFGE
;
A
#
# COMPACT_ATOMS: atom_id res chain seq x y z
N ARG A 1 -10.05 -6.35 -17.34
CA ARG A 1 -10.71 -6.38 -16.03
C ARG A 1 -11.13 -4.98 -15.61
N LYS A 2 -12.39 -4.82 -15.29
CA LYS A 2 -12.95 -3.50 -15.01
C LYS A 2 -12.93 -3.11 -13.53
N GLU A 3 -12.90 -4.07 -12.65
CA GLU A 3 -12.95 -3.82 -11.23
C GLU A 3 -11.74 -4.41 -10.54
N TYR A 4 -11.18 -3.65 -9.63
CA TYR A 4 -10.02 -4.07 -8.86
C TYR A 4 -10.32 -3.98 -7.38
N GLU A 5 -9.86 -4.96 -6.63
CA GLU A 5 -10.00 -4.95 -5.19
C GLU A 5 -8.86 -4.18 -4.57
N VAL A 6 -9.18 -3.01 -4.01
CA VAL A 6 -8.20 -2.17 -3.34
C VAL A 6 -8.51 -2.21 -1.84
N TYR A 7 -7.55 -2.65 -1.05
CA TYR A 7 -7.73 -2.75 0.37
C TYR A 7 -6.92 -1.69 1.09
N ARG A 8 -7.57 -0.94 1.99
CA ARG A 8 -6.89 0.04 2.81
C ARG A 8 -6.59 -0.60 4.17
N ALA A 9 -5.31 -0.83 4.45
CA ALA A 9 -4.91 -1.46 5.69
C ALA A 9 -4.85 -0.43 6.82
N HIS A 10 -5.50 -0.74 7.93
CA HIS A 10 -5.52 0.13 9.11
C HIS A 10 -4.40 -0.19 10.08
N ASP A 11 -3.83 -1.38 9.99
CA ASP A 11 -2.61 -1.72 10.70
C ASP A 11 -1.87 -2.81 9.92
N GLY A 12 -0.62 -3.05 10.30
CA GLY A 12 0.23 -3.97 9.57
C GLY A 12 -0.23 -5.41 9.64
N GLN A 13 -0.73 -5.82 10.80
CA GLN A 13 -1.21 -7.18 10.97
C GLN A 13 -2.41 -7.44 10.06
N GLU A 14 -3.33 -6.49 10.01
CA GLU A 14 -4.49 -6.58 9.13
C GLU A 14 -4.08 -6.70 7.66
N ALA A 15 -3.07 -5.92 7.26
CA ALA A 15 -2.58 -5.96 5.89
C ALA A 15 -2.07 -7.36 5.53
N ILE A 16 -1.30 -7.97 6.42
CA ILE A 16 -0.74 -9.29 6.18
C ILE A 16 -1.85 -10.33 6.09
N GLU A 17 -2.82 -10.25 7.00
CA GLU A 17 -3.95 -11.18 7.01
C GLU A 17 -4.79 -11.07 5.74
N LYS A 18 -5.02 -9.86 5.27
CA LYS A 18 -5.78 -9.66 4.04
C LYS A 18 -5.01 -10.12 2.81
N PHE A 19 -3.71 -9.90 2.80
CA PHE A 19 -2.89 -10.41 1.71
C PHE A 19 -2.98 -11.93 1.62
N GLU A 20 -2.87 -12.60 2.75
CA GLU A 20 -2.89 -14.07 2.77
C GLU A 20 -4.29 -14.65 2.50
N GLY A 21 -5.33 -14.00 3.02
CA GLY A 21 -6.69 -14.54 2.93
C GLY A 21 -7.47 -14.12 1.70
N CYS A 22 -7.41 -12.85 1.35
CA CYS A 22 -8.26 -12.30 0.28
C CYS A 22 -7.52 -11.97 -1.00
N ARG A 23 -6.21 -11.78 -0.93
CA ARG A 23 -5.36 -11.45 -2.07
C ARG A 23 -5.92 -10.29 -2.91
N PRO A 24 -5.97 -9.09 -2.33
CA PRO A 24 -6.46 -7.93 -3.06
C PRO A 24 -5.55 -7.58 -4.23
N ASP A 25 -6.07 -6.80 -5.16
CA ASP A 25 -5.27 -6.37 -6.31
C ASP A 25 -4.27 -5.28 -5.93
N MET A 26 -4.59 -4.47 -4.93
CA MET A 26 -3.73 -3.38 -4.48
C MET A 26 -3.96 -3.16 -2.99
N ILE A 27 -2.90 -2.81 -2.26
CA ILE A 27 -3.01 -2.45 -0.86
C ILE A 27 -2.60 -0.99 -0.69
N LEU A 28 -3.45 -0.21 -0.01
CA LEU A 28 -3.11 1.13 0.45
C LEU A 28 -2.66 0.97 1.89
N MET A 29 -1.37 1.15 2.13
CA MET A 29 -0.73 0.83 3.40
C MET A 29 -0.42 2.08 4.19
N ASP A 30 -1.09 2.26 5.34
CA ASP A 30 -0.76 3.35 6.23
C ASP A 30 0.58 3.00 6.90
N ILE A 31 1.57 3.85 6.73
CA ILE A 31 2.92 3.55 7.26
C ILE A 31 3.08 3.92 8.72
N LYS A 32 2.16 4.68 9.29
CA LYS A 32 2.20 5.05 10.72
C LYS A 32 1.10 4.35 11.47
N MET A 33 1.36 3.11 11.84
CA MET A 33 0.38 2.27 12.49
C MET A 33 0.81 1.93 13.92
N PRO A 34 -0.16 1.81 14.86
CA PRO A 34 0.19 1.60 16.27
C PRO A 34 0.73 0.21 16.61
N VAL A 35 0.29 -0.81 15.92
CA VAL A 35 0.67 -2.19 16.28
C VAL A 35 1.88 -2.66 15.50
N MET A 36 1.81 -2.59 14.21
CA MET A 36 2.91 -2.93 13.32
C MET A 36 2.88 -1.89 12.23
N ASP A 37 3.99 -1.19 12.01
CA ASP A 37 3.97 -0.15 11.01
C ASP A 37 3.87 -0.73 9.60
N GLY A 38 3.43 0.11 8.66
CA GLY A 38 3.19 -0.33 7.30
C GLY A 38 4.46 -0.76 6.57
N LEU A 39 5.61 -0.23 6.97
CA LEU A 39 6.87 -0.60 6.35
C LEU A 39 7.24 -2.03 6.70
N GLU A 40 7.08 -2.41 7.96
CA GLU A 40 7.36 -3.78 8.37
C GLU A 40 6.39 -4.75 7.71
N ALA A 41 5.10 -4.39 7.65
CA ALA A 41 4.10 -5.22 6.99
C ALA A 41 4.45 -5.41 5.52
N THR A 42 4.89 -4.35 4.85
CA THR A 42 5.28 -4.41 3.44
C THR A 42 6.43 -5.40 3.25
N ARG A 43 7.45 -5.31 4.10
CA ARG A 43 8.58 -6.23 4.01
C ARG A 43 8.12 -7.68 4.16
N ARG A 44 7.23 -7.94 5.10
CA ARG A 44 6.73 -9.30 5.34
C ARG A 44 5.91 -9.82 4.17
N ILE A 45 5.09 -8.97 3.56
CA ILE A 45 4.32 -9.36 2.39
C ILE A 45 5.25 -9.71 1.24
N ARG A 46 6.28 -8.90 1.01
CA ARG A 46 7.25 -9.19 -0.05
C ARG A 46 8.01 -10.49 0.19
N LEU A 47 8.38 -10.76 1.45
CA LEU A 47 9.04 -12.00 1.80
C LEU A 47 8.16 -13.22 1.58
N LYS A 48 6.85 -13.06 1.66
CA LYS A 48 5.90 -14.14 1.38
C LYS A 48 5.59 -14.30 -0.10
N GLY A 49 6.29 -13.57 -0.95
CA GLY A 49 6.12 -13.67 -2.40
C GLY A 49 5.08 -12.73 -2.98
N GLY A 50 4.61 -11.77 -2.20
CA GLY A 50 3.62 -10.82 -2.68
C GLY A 50 4.22 -9.86 -3.70
N THR A 51 3.57 -9.73 -4.84
CA THR A 51 4.02 -8.84 -5.93
C THR A 51 3.00 -7.76 -6.27
N LEU A 52 1.86 -7.75 -5.57
CA LEU A 52 0.82 -6.77 -5.83
C LEU A 52 1.30 -5.34 -5.54
N PRO A 53 0.72 -4.32 -6.19
CA PRO A 53 1.06 -2.93 -5.86
C PRO A 53 0.73 -2.61 -4.41
N ILE A 54 1.70 -2.03 -3.71
CA ILE A 54 1.52 -1.55 -2.34
C ILE A 54 1.83 -0.07 -2.34
N ILE A 55 0.85 0.74 -1.98
CA ILE A 55 0.94 2.19 -2.02
C ILE A 55 1.00 2.70 -0.58
N ALA A 56 2.09 3.35 -0.21
CA ALA A 56 2.24 3.90 1.13
C ALA A 56 1.36 5.13 1.31
N LEU A 57 0.64 5.19 2.41
CA LEU A 57 -0.16 6.36 2.77
C LEU A 57 0.59 7.15 3.83
N THR A 58 0.87 8.42 3.57
CA THR A 58 1.62 9.26 4.48
C THR A 58 0.81 10.48 4.89
N ALA A 59 1.08 10.99 6.10
CA ALA A 59 0.48 12.26 6.52
C ALA A 59 1.15 13.43 5.81
N ASN A 60 2.42 13.24 5.46
CA ASN A 60 3.23 14.25 4.77
C ASN A 60 3.98 13.57 3.64
N ALA A 61 4.06 14.24 2.51
CA ALA A 61 4.77 13.72 1.35
C ALA A 61 6.23 14.16 1.35
N TYR A 62 6.90 14.00 2.49
CA TYR A 62 8.32 14.34 2.60
C TYR A 62 9.18 13.25 2.00
N ASP A 63 10.31 13.64 1.44
CA ASP A 63 11.22 12.72 0.76
C ASP A 63 11.67 11.56 1.64
N SER A 64 11.92 11.82 2.93
CA SER A 64 12.38 10.76 3.83
C SER A 64 11.35 9.65 4.00
N ASP A 65 10.07 10.00 4.08
CA ASP A 65 9.01 8.99 4.20
C ASP A 65 8.88 8.19 2.91
N ARG A 66 8.99 8.87 1.78
CA ARG A 66 8.93 8.22 0.48
C ARG A 66 10.07 7.22 0.32
N ASP A 67 11.28 7.65 0.66
CA ASP A 67 12.46 6.78 0.51
C ASP A 67 12.34 5.53 1.39
N LYS A 68 11.87 5.69 2.63
CA LYS A 68 11.66 4.55 3.52
C LYS A 68 10.62 3.59 2.98
N ALA A 69 9.55 4.13 2.38
CA ALA A 69 8.52 3.29 1.79
C ALA A 69 9.08 2.45 0.64
N PHE A 70 9.86 3.06 -0.24
CA PHE A 70 10.46 2.32 -1.35
C PHE A 70 11.45 1.28 -0.87
N GLU A 71 12.25 1.60 0.14
CA GLU A 71 13.18 0.63 0.71
C GLU A 71 12.47 -0.59 1.29
N ALA A 72 11.29 -0.39 1.86
CA ALA A 72 10.53 -1.48 2.43
C ALA A 72 9.84 -2.35 1.37
N GLY A 73 9.73 -1.86 0.14
CA GLY A 73 9.13 -2.60 -0.94
C GLY A 73 7.82 -2.03 -1.48
N CYS A 74 7.46 -0.81 -1.05
CA CYS A 74 6.28 -0.15 -1.62
C CYS A 74 6.56 0.28 -3.05
N ASP A 75 5.53 0.27 -3.87
CA ASP A 75 5.65 0.67 -5.27
C ASP A 75 5.47 2.17 -5.46
N ASP A 76 4.69 2.80 -4.58
CA ASP A 76 4.40 4.22 -4.72
C ASP A 76 3.93 4.76 -3.37
N TYR A 77 3.52 6.02 -3.36
CA TYR A 77 3.03 6.65 -2.14
C TYR A 77 1.94 7.66 -2.47
N MET A 78 1.09 7.96 -1.48
CA MET A 78 0.07 8.98 -1.59
C MET A 78 -0.04 9.71 -0.26
N ALA A 79 -0.24 11.02 -0.31
CA ALA A 79 -0.47 11.81 0.91
C ALA A 79 -1.94 11.73 1.29
N LYS A 80 -2.22 11.69 2.60
CA LYS A 80 -3.59 11.78 3.08
C LYS A 80 -4.06 13.23 3.04
N PRO A 81 -5.35 13.48 2.86
CA PRO A 81 -6.44 12.51 2.67
C PRO A 81 -6.42 11.92 1.26
N ILE A 82 -6.94 10.69 1.13
CA ILE A 82 -7.02 10.04 -0.18
C ILE A 82 -8.17 10.64 -0.97
N MET A 83 -7.83 11.20 -2.13
CA MET A 83 -8.83 11.80 -3.01
C MET A 83 -9.15 10.83 -4.14
N ALA A 84 -10.42 10.73 -4.51
CA ALA A 84 -10.86 9.79 -5.54
C ALA A 84 -10.10 9.95 -6.88
N PRO A 85 -9.86 11.16 -7.39
CA PRO A 85 -9.09 11.28 -8.64
C PRO A 85 -7.68 10.74 -8.52
N ALA A 86 -7.00 10.99 -7.38
CA ALA A 86 -5.65 10.52 -7.18
C ALA A 86 -5.60 8.99 -7.10
N LEU A 87 -6.58 8.38 -6.43
CA LEU A 87 -6.66 6.93 -6.35
C LEU A 87 -6.91 6.32 -7.73
N ARG A 88 -7.79 6.95 -8.50
CA ARG A 88 -8.08 6.48 -9.86
C ARG A 88 -6.82 6.50 -10.73
N GLU A 89 -6.05 7.57 -10.66
CA GLU A 89 -4.80 7.66 -11.40
C GLU A 89 -3.82 6.58 -10.98
N MET A 90 -3.76 6.28 -9.69
CA MET A 90 -2.88 5.24 -9.18
C MET A 90 -3.29 3.87 -9.72
N ILE A 91 -4.58 3.59 -9.75
CA ILE A 91 -5.08 2.33 -10.29
C ILE A 91 -4.73 2.21 -11.77
N GLU A 92 -4.92 3.27 -12.54
CA GLU A 92 -4.56 3.26 -13.97
C GLU A 92 -3.07 3.05 -14.17
N LYS A 93 -2.26 3.67 -13.33
CA LYS A 93 -0.81 3.55 -13.43
C LYS A 93 -0.34 2.09 -13.28
N TYR A 94 -0.94 1.35 -12.37
CA TYR A 94 -0.47 -0.01 -12.09
C TYR A 94 -1.22 -1.09 -12.83
N PHE A 95 -2.41 -0.83 -13.28
CA PHE A 95 -3.19 -1.84 -14.01
C PHE A 95 -3.34 -1.54 -15.50
N GLY A 96 -2.93 -0.35 -15.91
CA GLY A 96 -2.64 -0.08 -17.31
C GLY A 96 -3.77 -0.13 -18.32
N GLU A 97 -4.94 0.25 -17.94
CA GLU A 97 -6.07 0.13 -18.90
C GLU A 97 -6.49 1.41 -19.55
#